data_ab3aa66922ad5f6592b6be2a0c558d44
#
_entry.id   ab3aa66922ad5f6592b6be2a0c558d44
#
_cell.length_a   1.000
_cell.length_b   1.000
_cell.length_c   1.000
_cell.angle_alpha   90.00
_cell.angle_beta   90.00
_cell.angle_gamma   90.00
#
_symmetry.space_group_name_H-M   'P 1'
#
loop_
_entity.id
_entity.type
_entity.pdbx_description
1 polymer ?
#
loop_
_entity_poly.entity_id
_entity_poly.type
_entity_poly.pdbx_seq_one_letter_code
_entity_poly.pdbx_strand_id
1 'polypeptide(L)'
;MKLMYQDSILEFEVLRDKVTVVSFENRKVFRRMVTELDIQCDSGVGPWILNDNDKAFNLDKYSHIILNPLYVDVNSKSLLTKLQNQLTKEALLMTEEVADIVNRLHAFYYSLEFGYPLSIQHKMEIGTAEIIKLGSFNFEFNRKGDVMDLMSYIEVVDTLLSPMIFIMV
;
A
#
# COMPACT_ATOMS: atom_id res chain seq x y z
N MET A 1 -5.55 20.69 -9.60
CA MET A 1 -5.37 19.39 -10.26
C MET A 1 -6.68 18.99 -10.91
N LYS A 2 -6.65 18.22 -11.99
CA LYS A 2 -7.85 17.82 -12.75
C LYS A 2 -7.80 16.36 -13.05
N LEU A 3 -8.94 15.68 -12.88
CA LEU A 3 -9.16 14.31 -13.32
C LEU A 3 -10.08 14.36 -14.54
N MET A 4 -9.62 13.87 -15.66
CA MET A 4 -10.30 13.95 -16.95
C MET A 4 -10.51 12.55 -17.53
N TYR A 5 -11.57 12.38 -18.31
CA TYR A 5 -11.82 11.16 -19.05
C TYR A 5 -11.57 11.42 -20.54
N GLN A 6 -10.70 10.61 -21.15
CA GLN A 6 -10.29 10.76 -22.55
C GLN A 6 -11.51 10.72 -23.47
N ASP A 7 -11.47 11.55 -24.52
CA ASP A 7 -12.53 11.68 -25.54
C ASP A 7 -13.91 12.15 -25.02
N SER A 8 -13.97 12.71 -23.83
CA SER A 8 -15.19 13.29 -23.28
C SER A 8 -14.95 14.69 -22.72
N ILE A 9 -16.06 15.47 -22.58
CA ILE A 9 -16.04 16.78 -21.93
C ILE A 9 -15.98 16.64 -20.38
N LEU A 10 -15.85 15.41 -19.88
CA LEU A 10 -15.85 15.16 -18.45
C LEU A 10 -14.50 15.52 -17.82
N GLU A 11 -14.54 16.56 -17.02
CA GLU A 11 -13.41 17.07 -16.28
C GLU A 11 -13.86 17.34 -14.84
N PHE A 12 -13.11 16.80 -13.88
CA PHE A 12 -13.37 16.99 -12.46
C PHE A 12 -12.23 17.77 -11.84
N GLU A 13 -12.55 18.92 -11.25
CA GLU A 13 -11.57 19.68 -10.52
C GLU A 13 -11.32 19.05 -9.15
N VAL A 14 -10.07 18.68 -8.89
CA VAL A 14 -9.61 18.15 -7.60
C VAL A 14 -8.86 19.26 -6.88
N LEU A 15 -9.48 19.82 -5.87
CA LEU A 15 -8.90 20.88 -5.04
C LEU A 15 -8.20 20.27 -3.83
N ARG A 16 -7.07 20.86 -3.45
CA ARG A 16 -6.35 20.45 -2.25
C ARG A 16 -7.23 20.69 -1.02
N ASP A 17 -7.20 19.74 -0.09
CA ASP A 17 -7.93 19.78 1.19
C ASP A 17 -9.45 19.92 1.04
N LYS A 18 -10.01 19.51 -0.11
CA LYS A 18 -11.45 19.51 -0.38
C LYS A 18 -11.94 18.20 -0.94
N VAL A 19 -13.22 17.95 -0.71
CA VAL A 19 -13.92 16.82 -1.31
C VAL A 19 -14.69 17.30 -2.53
N THR A 20 -14.42 16.69 -3.69
CA THR A 20 -15.20 16.89 -4.91
C THR A 20 -16.18 15.74 -5.04
N VAL A 21 -17.48 16.02 -5.00
CA VAL A 21 -18.55 15.03 -5.17
C VAL A 21 -19.03 15.03 -6.61
N VAL A 22 -19.00 13.86 -7.23
CA VAL A 22 -19.46 13.66 -8.61
C VAL A 22 -20.64 12.74 -8.62
N SER A 23 -21.73 13.14 -9.26
CA SER A 23 -22.92 12.31 -9.44
C SER A 23 -23.20 12.06 -10.91
N PHE A 24 -23.67 10.87 -11.23
CA PHE A 24 -24.01 10.44 -12.58
C PHE A 24 -25.50 10.10 -12.67
N GLU A 25 -26.21 10.64 -13.64
CA GLU A 25 -27.60 10.27 -13.90
C GLU A 25 -27.73 8.89 -14.50
N ASN A 26 -26.75 8.49 -15.32
CA ASN A 26 -26.77 7.21 -16.01
C ASN A 26 -25.92 6.15 -15.28
N ARG A 27 -26.60 5.17 -14.67
CA ARG A 27 -25.96 4.07 -13.93
C ARG A 27 -24.99 3.22 -14.77
N LYS A 28 -25.27 3.04 -16.07
CA LYS A 28 -24.40 2.24 -16.95
C LYS A 28 -23.09 3.00 -17.23
N VAL A 29 -23.21 4.31 -17.45
CA VAL A 29 -22.02 5.17 -17.63
C VAL A 29 -21.20 5.19 -16.35
N PHE A 30 -21.81 5.43 -15.20
CA PHE A 30 -21.17 5.39 -13.90
C PHE A 30 -20.39 4.09 -13.68
N ARG A 31 -21.07 2.94 -13.83
CA ARG A 31 -20.44 1.63 -13.63
C ARG A 31 -19.24 1.42 -14.56
N ARG A 32 -19.36 1.77 -15.84
CA ARG A 32 -18.26 1.65 -16.79
C ARG A 32 -17.07 2.51 -16.36
N MET A 33 -17.32 3.77 -16.06
CA MET A 33 -16.26 4.74 -15.70
C MET A 33 -15.55 4.34 -14.42
N VAL A 34 -16.27 3.88 -13.40
CA VAL A 34 -15.66 3.40 -12.14
C VAL A 34 -14.86 2.13 -12.40
N THR A 35 -15.35 1.18 -13.19
CA THR A 35 -14.59 -0.05 -13.51
C THR A 35 -13.29 0.27 -14.27
N GLU A 36 -13.35 1.16 -15.25
CA GLU A 36 -12.17 1.58 -16.01
C GLU A 36 -11.16 2.33 -15.14
N LEU A 37 -11.64 3.15 -14.20
CA LEU A 37 -10.81 3.87 -13.25
C LEU A 37 -10.11 2.92 -12.26
N ASP A 38 -10.83 1.95 -11.73
CA ASP A 38 -10.31 0.92 -10.84
C ASP A 38 -9.19 0.11 -11.51
N ILE A 39 -9.46 -0.38 -12.72
CA ILE A 39 -8.45 -1.10 -13.53
C ILE A 39 -7.23 -0.21 -13.78
N GLN A 40 -7.42 1.07 -14.07
CA GLN A 40 -6.32 1.99 -14.35
C GLN A 40 -5.51 2.36 -13.11
N CYS A 41 -6.13 2.46 -11.95
CA CYS A 41 -5.43 2.64 -10.68
C CYS A 41 -4.47 1.48 -10.37
N ASP A 42 -4.81 0.26 -10.84
CA ASP A 42 -3.95 -0.92 -10.66
C ASP A 42 -2.91 -1.09 -11.79
N SER A 43 -3.32 -0.87 -13.04
CA SER A 43 -2.50 -1.19 -14.24
C SER A 43 -1.70 0.00 -14.79
N GLY A 44 -2.07 1.21 -14.43
CA GLY A 44 -1.52 2.45 -15.00
C GLY A 44 -2.01 2.76 -16.42
N VAL A 45 -2.83 1.90 -17.02
CA VAL A 45 -3.28 2.05 -18.42
C VAL A 45 -4.79 2.15 -18.50
N GLY A 46 -5.30 3.23 -19.09
CA GLY A 46 -6.74 3.45 -19.27
C GLY A 46 -7.07 4.85 -19.76
N PRO A 47 -8.36 5.17 -19.84
CA PRO A 47 -8.84 6.42 -20.44
C PRO A 47 -8.80 7.64 -19.50
N TRP A 48 -8.43 7.46 -18.24
CA TRP A 48 -8.41 8.54 -17.27
C TRP A 48 -7.06 9.27 -17.25
N ILE A 49 -7.10 10.57 -17.14
CA ILE A 49 -5.92 11.44 -17.12
C ILE A 49 -5.97 12.27 -15.85
N LEU A 50 -4.96 12.11 -14.99
CA LEU A 50 -4.72 12.99 -13.86
C LEU A 50 -3.72 14.04 -14.28
N ASN A 51 -4.10 15.32 -14.20
CA ASN A 51 -3.28 16.44 -14.65
C ASN A 51 -3.19 17.53 -13.57
N ASP A 52 -2.00 18.08 -13.40
CA ASP A 52 -1.77 19.26 -12.59
C ASP A 52 -0.81 20.20 -13.31
N ASN A 53 -1.26 21.46 -13.61
CA ASN A 53 -0.46 22.46 -14.32
C ASN A 53 0.22 21.92 -15.60
N ASP A 54 -0.57 21.31 -16.48
CA ASP A 54 -0.15 20.71 -17.76
C ASP A 54 0.81 19.50 -17.64
N LYS A 55 1.00 18.97 -16.43
CA LYS A 55 1.76 17.76 -16.19
C LYS A 55 0.82 16.59 -15.90
N ALA A 56 0.91 15.56 -16.74
CA ALA A 56 0.16 14.31 -16.52
C ALA A 56 0.82 13.41 -15.46
N PHE A 57 0.02 12.77 -14.64
CA PHE A 57 0.43 11.85 -13.59
C PHE A 57 -0.19 10.48 -13.78
N ASN A 58 0.58 9.43 -13.51
CA ASN A 58 0.10 8.06 -13.57
C ASN A 58 -0.80 7.73 -12.39
N LEU A 59 -2.02 7.29 -12.65
CA LEU A 59 -3.00 6.98 -11.60
C LEU A 59 -2.53 5.83 -10.68
N ASP A 60 -1.85 4.81 -11.20
CA ASP A 60 -1.30 3.70 -10.43
C ASP A 60 -0.34 4.11 -9.31
N LYS A 61 0.31 5.27 -9.46
CA LYS A 61 1.29 5.79 -8.51
C LYS A 61 0.78 6.91 -7.62
N TYR A 62 -0.17 7.69 -8.15
CA TYR A 62 -0.56 8.96 -7.53
C TYR A 62 -2.02 8.98 -7.05
N SER A 63 -2.76 7.89 -7.26
CA SER A 63 -4.12 7.78 -6.76
C SER A 63 -4.34 6.52 -5.92
N HIS A 64 -5.35 6.56 -5.07
CA HIS A 64 -5.83 5.40 -4.35
C HIS A 64 -7.35 5.35 -4.42
N ILE A 65 -7.90 4.24 -4.94
CA ILE A 65 -9.34 4.05 -5.09
C ILE A 65 -9.89 3.20 -3.95
N ILE A 66 -11.01 3.64 -3.36
CA ILE A 66 -11.73 2.95 -2.30
C ILE A 66 -13.14 2.63 -2.83
N LEU A 67 -13.33 1.43 -3.33
CA LEU A 67 -14.61 0.98 -3.92
C LEU A 67 -15.68 0.69 -2.86
N ASN A 68 -15.29 0.37 -1.65
CA ASN A 68 -16.21 0.09 -0.57
C ASN A 68 -15.70 0.68 0.75
N PRO A 69 -16.08 1.93 1.06
CA PRO A 69 -15.59 2.62 2.27
C PRO A 69 -15.94 1.92 3.59
N LEU A 70 -16.98 1.08 3.61
CA LEU A 70 -17.38 0.33 4.80
C LEU A 70 -16.61 -0.99 4.97
N TYR A 71 -15.82 -1.38 3.97
CA TYR A 71 -15.11 -2.67 3.94
C TYR A 71 -13.63 -2.49 3.62
N VAL A 72 -12.99 -1.56 4.32
CA VAL A 72 -11.56 -1.32 4.24
C VAL A 72 -10.78 -2.35 5.06
N ASP A 73 -9.58 -2.71 4.59
CA ASP A 73 -8.68 -3.63 5.28
C ASP A 73 -7.26 -3.08 5.29
N VAL A 74 -6.83 -2.55 6.44
CA VAL A 74 -5.48 -2.03 6.66
C VAL A 74 -4.41 -3.13 6.62
N ASN A 75 -4.81 -4.40 6.82
CA ASN A 75 -3.93 -5.56 6.78
C ASN A 75 -3.99 -6.30 5.43
N SER A 76 -4.47 -5.65 4.38
CA SER A 76 -4.40 -6.20 3.03
C SER A 76 -2.96 -6.55 2.65
N LYS A 77 -2.79 -7.60 1.84
CA LYS A 77 -1.46 -8.07 1.42
C LYS A 77 -0.60 -6.96 0.79
N SER A 78 -1.22 -6.07 0.02
CA SER A 78 -0.52 -4.95 -0.62
C SER A 78 0.04 -3.95 0.40
N LEU A 79 -0.77 -3.54 1.38
CA LEU A 79 -0.36 -2.61 2.44
C LEU A 79 0.69 -3.25 3.37
N LEU A 80 0.51 -4.52 3.77
CA LEU A 80 1.50 -5.22 4.58
C LEU A 80 2.84 -5.39 3.85
N THR A 81 2.83 -5.59 2.53
CA THR A 81 4.06 -5.61 1.73
C THR A 81 4.76 -4.24 1.75
N LYS A 82 4.01 -3.16 1.66
CA LYS A 82 4.56 -1.79 1.74
C LYS A 82 5.11 -1.50 3.14
N LEU A 83 4.36 -1.88 4.19
CA LEU A 83 4.83 -1.77 5.58
C LEU A 83 6.15 -2.51 5.78
N GLN A 84 6.24 -3.77 5.36
CA GLN A 84 7.48 -4.56 5.48
C GLN A 84 8.66 -3.93 4.73
N ASN A 85 8.41 -3.39 3.53
CA ASN A 85 9.44 -2.70 2.75
C ASN A 85 9.92 -1.41 3.45
N GLN A 86 9.00 -0.66 4.06
CA GLN A 86 9.35 0.54 4.81
C GLN A 86 10.15 0.19 6.07
N LEU A 87 9.66 -0.75 6.87
CA LEU A 87 10.38 -1.23 8.07
C LEU A 87 11.77 -1.79 7.72
N THR A 88 11.89 -2.48 6.58
CA THR A 88 13.20 -2.96 6.11
C THR A 88 14.15 -1.79 5.81
N LYS A 89 13.67 -0.72 5.17
CA LYS A 89 14.47 0.48 4.89
C LYS A 89 14.91 1.17 6.19
N GLU A 90 14.01 1.28 7.16
CA GLU A 90 14.32 1.86 8.47
C GLU A 90 15.34 1.00 9.23
N ALA A 91 15.16 -0.33 9.24
CA ALA A 91 16.09 -1.25 9.88
C ALA A 91 17.49 -1.25 9.21
N LEU A 92 17.59 -0.96 7.91
CA LEU A 92 18.89 -0.79 7.25
C LEU A 92 19.71 0.40 7.79
N LEU A 93 19.08 1.36 8.45
CA LEU A 93 19.76 2.46 9.12
C LEU A 93 20.28 2.06 10.52
N MET A 94 19.79 0.94 11.07
CA MET A 94 20.13 0.40 12.39
C MET A 94 21.13 -0.75 12.24
N THR A 95 22.28 -0.48 11.62
CA THR A 95 23.23 -1.52 11.19
C THR A 95 23.84 -2.31 12.33
N GLU A 96 24.13 -1.68 13.47
CA GLU A 96 24.71 -2.34 14.64
C GLU A 96 23.71 -3.28 15.31
N GLU A 97 22.46 -2.84 15.49
CA GLU A 97 21.38 -3.62 16.06
C GLU A 97 21.03 -4.83 15.19
N VAL A 98 20.96 -4.62 13.87
CA VAL A 98 20.72 -5.71 12.90
C VAL A 98 21.86 -6.73 12.96
N ALA A 99 23.12 -6.28 13.00
CA ALA A 99 24.27 -7.16 13.10
C ALA A 99 24.27 -7.99 14.40
N ASP A 100 23.92 -7.38 15.53
CA ASP A 100 23.81 -8.07 16.82
C ASP A 100 22.71 -9.15 16.78
N ILE A 101 21.55 -8.85 16.20
CA ILE A 101 20.45 -9.82 16.03
C ILE A 101 20.92 -10.99 15.16
N VAL A 102 21.56 -10.73 14.02
CA VAL A 102 22.10 -11.77 13.13
C VAL A 102 23.09 -12.66 13.85
N ASN A 103 24.03 -12.07 14.59
CA ASN A 103 25.03 -12.84 15.35
C ASN A 103 24.38 -13.73 16.40
N ARG A 104 23.36 -13.25 17.11
CA ARG A 104 22.61 -14.03 18.09
C ARG A 104 21.81 -15.16 17.45
N LEU A 105 21.21 -14.93 16.28
CA LEU A 105 20.54 -15.96 15.51
C LEU A 105 21.51 -17.07 15.06
N HIS A 106 22.69 -16.70 14.56
CA HIS A 106 23.71 -17.67 14.20
C HIS A 106 24.18 -18.49 15.41
N ALA A 107 24.46 -17.84 16.54
CA ALA A 107 24.83 -18.53 17.76
C ALA A 107 23.76 -19.53 18.20
N PHE A 108 22.49 -19.16 18.11
CA PHE A 108 21.36 -20.05 18.39
C PHE A 108 21.31 -21.23 17.41
N TYR A 109 21.42 -20.99 16.10
CA TYR A 109 21.38 -22.05 15.08
C TYR A 109 22.56 -23.00 15.22
N TYR A 110 23.78 -22.51 15.48
CA TYR A 110 24.93 -23.35 15.77
C TYR A 110 24.68 -24.26 16.98
N SER A 111 24.01 -23.75 18.02
CA SER A 111 23.68 -24.58 19.19
C SER A 111 22.71 -25.73 18.87
N LEU A 112 21.87 -25.58 17.84
CA LEU A 112 20.94 -26.60 17.40
C LEU A 112 21.57 -27.66 16.48
N GLU A 113 22.71 -27.36 15.86
CA GLU A 113 23.41 -28.28 14.96
C GLU A 113 24.10 -29.43 15.70
N PHE A 114 24.34 -29.27 17.00
CA PHE A 114 24.97 -30.30 17.81
C PHE A 114 23.99 -31.43 18.19
N GLY A 115 24.47 -32.66 18.15
CA GLY A 115 23.71 -33.83 18.65
C GLY A 115 22.97 -34.61 17.57
N TYR A 116 23.08 -34.23 16.30
CA TYR A 116 22.53 -35.02 15.20
C TYR A 116 23.54 -35.97 14.62
N PRO A 117 23.11 -37.18 14.17
CA PRO A 117 24.01 -38.21 13.60
C PRO A 117 24.59 -37.79 12.24
N LEU A 118 23.94 -36.87 11.54
CA LEU A 118 24.40 -36.25 10.29
C LEU A 118 24.56 -34.76 10.50
N SER A 119 25.56 -34.16 9.84
CA SER A 119 25.77 -32.72 9.86
C SER A 119 24.57 -32.00 9.22
N ILE A 120 23.97 -31.10 9.97
CA ILE A 120 22.98 -30.13 9.46
C ILE A 120 23.62 -28.76 9.33
N GLN A 121 23.10 -27.94 8.47
CA GLN A 121 23.62 -26.60 8.22
C GLN A 121 22.47 -25.61 8.17
N HIS A 122 22.65 -24.41 8.71
CA HIS A 122 21.73 -23.32 8.54
C HIS A 122 22.21 -22.33 7.46
N LYS A 123 21.32 -21.46 7.01
CA LYS A 123 21.65 -20.41 6.06
C LYS A 123 22.58 -19.37 6.74
N MET A 124 23.74 -19.14 6.15
CA MET A 124 24.76 -18.22 6.69
C MET A 124 24.45 -16.75 6.41
N GLU A 125 23.68 -16.43 5.37
CA GLU A 125 23.34 -15.06 5.03
C GLU A 125 21.89 -14.78 5.42
N ILE A 126 21.69 -14.05 6.52
CA ILE A 126 20.37 -13.60 6.98
C ILE A 126 20.26 -12.11 6.68
N GLY A 127 19.40 -11.77 5.72
CA GLY A 127 19.15 -10.38 5.33
C GLY A 127 18.19 -9.65 6.27
N THR A 128 18.31 -8.31 6.34
CA THR A 128 17.42 -7.46 7.12
C THR A 128 15.94 -7.70 6.84
N ALA A 129 15.57 -7.90 5.57
CA ALA A 129 14.20 -8.20 5.19
C ALA A 129 13.67 -9.53 5.77
N GLU A 130 14.54 -10.52 5.98
CA GLU A 130 14.18 -11.79 6.61
C GLU A 130 13.91 -11.61 8.10
N ILE A 131 14.72 -10.79 8.78
CA ILE A 131 14.51 -10.44 10.19
C ILE A 131 13.17 -9.72 10.37
N ILE A 132 12.88 -8.74 9.52
CA ILE A 132 11.59 -8.02 9.57
C ILE A 132 10.41 -8.96 9.34
N LYS A 133 10.51 -9.93 8.43
CA LYS A 133 9.46 -10.93 8.20
C LYS A 133 9.19 -11.82 9.42
N LEU A 134 10.20 -12.12 10.23
CA LEU A 134 10.02 -12.90 11.46
C LEU A 134 9.10 -12.18 12.46
N GLY A 135 9.10 -10.85 12.47
CA GLY A 135 8.23 -10.03 13.33
C GLY A 135 6.74 -10.12 12.99
N SER A 136 6.38 -10.61 11.78
CA SER A 136 4.99 -10.74 11.33
C SER A 136 4.16 -9.46 11.58
N PHE A 137 4.73 -8.30 11.30
CA PHE A 137 4.13 -6.99 11.57
C PHE A 137 2.78 -6.85 10.86
N ASN A 138 1.80 -6.39 11.61
CA ASN A 138 0.48 -6.02 11.14
C ASN A 138 -0.03 -4.80 11.93
N PHE A 139 -1.05 -4.14 11.41
CA PHE A 139 -1.72 -3.07 12.13
C PHE A 139 -2.71 -3.65 13.14
N GLU A 140 -2.73 -3.11 14.35
CA GLU A 140 -3.77 -3.40 15.32
C GLU A 140 -5.05 -2.65 14.87
N PHE A 141 -5.97 -3.39 14.28
CA PHE A 141 -7.17 -2.83 13.68
C PHE A 141 -8.40 -3.66 14.08
N ASN A 142 -9.28 -3.05 14.87
CA ASN A 142 -10.53 -3.67 15.29
C ASN A 142 -11.69 -3.07 14.48
N ARG A 143 -11.99 -3.72 13.36
CA ARG A 143 -12.98 -3.28 12.39
C ARG A 143 -14.38 -3.22 12.99
N LYS A 144 -14.99 -2.06 12.94
CA LYS A 144 -16.37 -1.79 13.38
C LYS A 144 -17.33 -1.57 12.22
N GLY A 145 -16.83 -1.31 11.01
CA GLY A 145 -17.62 -0.97 9.82
C GLY A 145 -18.16 0.46 9.87
N ASP A 146 -17.44 1.37 10.49
CA ASP A 146 -17.83 2.77 10.67
C ASP A 146 -16.85 3.75 9.98
N VAL A 147 -17.14 5.04 10.09
CA VAL A 147 -16.32 6.10 9.51
C VAL A 147 -14.91 6.15 10.12
N MET A 148 -14.74 5.71 11.36
CA MET A 148 -13.43 5.69 12.02
C MET A 148 -12.52 4.65 11.39
N ASP A 149 -13.08 3.53 10.94
CA ASP A 149 -12.34 2.50 10.20
C ASP A 149 -11.81 3.08 8.88
N LEU A 150 -12.64 3.83 8.16
CA LEU A 150 -12.24 4.51 6.93
C LEU A 150 -11.15 5.56 7.18
N MET A 151 -11.26 6.34 8.24
CA MET A 151 -10.24 7.34 8.59
C MET A 151 -8.90 6.67 8.90
N SER A 152 -8.90 5.62 9.72
CA SER A 152 -7.69 4.85 10.03
C SER A 152 -7.08 4.23 8.78
N TYR A 153 -7.91 3.73 7.87
CA TYR A 153 -7.45 3.20 6.59
C TYR A 153 -6.78 4.28 5.72
N ILE A 154 -7.40 5.45 5.60
CA ILE A 154 -6.85 6.59 4.86
C ILE A 154 -5.49 7.01 5.45
N GLU A 155 -5.37 7.09 6.77
CA GLU A 155 -4.11 7.40 7.46
C GLU A 155 -2.99 6.38 7.13
N VAL A 156 -3.30 5.09 7.17
CA VAL A 156 -2.35 4.03 6.82
C VAL A 156 -1.94 4.13 5.35
N VAL A 157 -2.90 4.32 4.45
CA VAL A 157 -2.62 4.46 3.01
C VAL A 157 -1.80 5.72 2.74
N ASP A 158 -2.13 6.85 3.35
CA ASP A 158 -1.38 8.09 3.20
C ASP A 158 0.07 7.93 3.67
N THR A 159 0.27 7.30 4.81
CA THR A 159 1.61 7.03 5.38
C THR A 159 2.44 6.11 4.49
N LEU A 160 1.86 5.04 3.95
CA LEU A 160 2.60 4.01 3.21
C LEU A 160 2.74 4.28 1.71
N LEU A 161 1.76 4.96 1.11
CA LEU A 161 1.69 5.17 -0.34
C LEU A 161 1.80 6.64 -0.74
N SER A 162 1.42 7.57 0.15
CA SER A 162 1.40 9.02 -0.09
C SER A 162 0.72 9.40 -1.42
N PRO A 163 -0.52 8.96 -1.68
CA PRO A 163 -1.20 9.28 -2.93
C PRO A 163 -1.52 10.78 -3.00
N MET A 164 -1.56 11.33 -4.22
CA MET A 164 -1.98 12.73 -4.41
C MET A 164 -3.50 12.89 -4.28
N ILE A 165 -4.25 11.85 -4.61
CA ILE A 165 -5.71 11.84 -4.53
C ILE A 165 -6.24 10.52 -3.99
N PHE A 166 -7.31 10.62 -3.21
CA PHE A 166 -8.16 9.50 -2.84
C PHE A 166 -9.47 9.57 -3.64
N ILE A 167 -9.89 8.45 -4.20
CA ILE A 167 -11.14 8.31 -4.95
C ILE A 167 -12.02 7.33 -4.19
N MET A 168 -13.18 7.78 -3.73
CA MET A 168 -14.15 6.93 -3.04
C MET A 168 -15.40 6.73 -3.89
N VAL A 169 -15.91 5.49 -3.95
CA VAL A 169 -17.06 5.10 -4.74
C VAL A 169 -18.15 4.49 -3.86
#